data_9d993b7c737638807e959db983f0b362
#
_entry.id   9d993b7c737638807e959db983f0b362
#
_cell.length_a   1.000
_cell.length_b   1.000
_cell.length_c   1.000
_cell.angle_alpha   90.00
_cell.angle_beta   90.00
_cell.angle_gamma   90.00
#
_symmetry.space_group_name_H-M   'P 1'
#
loop_
_entity.id
_entity.type
_entity.pdbx_description
1 polymer ?
#
loop_
_entity_poly.entity_id
_entity_poly.type
_entity_poly.pdbx_seq_one_letter_code
_entity_poly.pdbx_strand_id
1 'polypeptide(L)'
;MKKEVVVLLVLASISLFSCSRFSTEGLPDKGISVLSPKANEIVPAGTSYEIAWKADVAAPDFGEVVTVEFSKDAGKSWEMIEENVSKAGKYSWKVPKIDSTQCKIRVFSQRRAEYRGTSGVFTVK
;
A
#
# COMPACT_ATOMS: atom_id res chain seq x y z
N MET A 1 1.46 -44.14 21.64
CA MET A 1 1.31 -43.71 21.36
C MET A 1 1.42 -42.77 21.12
N LYS A 2 1.70 -42.70 21.25
CA LYS A 2 1.82 -41.85 21.09
C LYS A 2 1.92 -41.08 20.35
N LYS A 3 1.85 -40.89 20.02
CA LYS A 3 1.77 -40.21 19.30
C LYS A 3 1.47 -39.17 19.16
N GLU A 4 1.36 -38.93 19.45
CA GLU A 4 0.99 -37.96 19.27
C GLU A 4 1.48 -36.99 19.14
N VAL A 5 1.94 -37.21 19.43
CA VAL A 5 2.29 -36.30 19.31
C VAL A 5 2.71 -35.69 18.40
N VAL A 6 3.06 -35.91 18.21
CA VAL A 6 3.32 -35.41 17.33
C VAL A 6 2.73 -34.64 16.56
N VAL A 7 2.45 -34.68 16.63
CA VAL A 7 1.81 -33.98 15.95
C VAL A 7 1.67 -32.74 16.04
N LEU A 8 1.92 -32.69 16.62
CA LEU A 8 1.79 -31.58 16.67
C LEU A 8 2.53 -30.83 16.37
N LEU A 9 3.11 -31.15 16.53
CA LEU A 9 3.77 -30.41 16.10
C LEU A 9 3.80 -30.04 15.00
N VAL A 10 3.77 -30.36 14.88
CA VAL A 10 3.76 -30.03 13.85
C VAL A 10 3.13 -29.15 13.38
N LEU A 11 2.91 -29.04 13.72
CA LEU A 11 2.35 -28.20 13.37
C LEU A 11 2.65 -27.11 13.50
N ALA A 12 2.75 -27.26 14.10
CA ALA A 12 3.10 -26.19 14.33
C ALA A 12 3.95 -25.70 13.55
N SER A 13 4.59 -25.94 13.52
CA SER A 13 5.42 -25.53 12.86
C SER A 13 4.99 -25.03 11.75
N ILE A 14 4.56 -25.10 11.47
CA ILE A 14 4.22 -24.70 10.47
C ILE A 14 3.86 -23.53 10.36
N SER A 15 3.60 -23.25 10.87
CA SER A 15 3.18 -22.17 10.79
C SER A 15 4.00 -21.24 10.93
N LEU A 16 4.70 -21.37 11.36
CA LEU A 16 5.34 -20.53 11.50
C LEU A 16 5.85 -20.04 10.48
N PHE A 17 6.22 -20.44 9.87
CA PHE A 17 6.83 -19.89 8.99
C PHE A 17 6.20 -18.99 8.24
N SER A 18 5.32 -18.95 8.22
CA SER A 18 4.70 -17.97 7.48
C SER A 18 4.92 -16.62 8.01
N CYS A 19 5.02 -16.47 9.25
CA CYS A 19 5.18 -15.17 9.76
C CYS A 19 6.58 -14.68 9.62
N SER A 20 7.46 -15.53 9.24
CA SER A 20 8.82 -15.08 9.09
C SER A 20 9.05 -14.34 7.81
N ARG A 21 8.05 -14.30 6.93
CA ARG A 21 8.21 -13.57 5.75
C ARG A 21 8.30 -12.13 6.02
N PHE A 22 9.20 -11.44 5.40
CA PHE A 22 9.25 -10.02 5.52
C PHE A 22 8.34 -9.39 4.54
N SER A 23 7.48 -8.54 5.02
CA SER A 23 6.54 -7.84 4.20
C SER A 23 6.35 -6.48 4.82
N THR A 24 6.14 -5.46 3.99
CA THR A 24 5.82 -4.16 4.52
C THR A 24 4.35 -3.99 4.76
N GLU A 25 3.57 -5.05 4.54
CA GLU A 25 2.13 -4.96 4.64
C GLU A 25 1.62 -4.57 6.02
N GLY A 26 2.30 -5.00 7.05
CA GLY A 26 1.85 -4.70 8.40
C GLY A 26 2.42 -3.45 9.01
N LEU A 27 3.22 -2.70 8.26
CA LEU A 27 3.83 -1.51 8.82
C LEU A 27 2.82 -0.37 8.87
N PRO A 28 2.80 0.41 9.95
CA PRO A 28 1.90 1.54 10.03
C PRO A 28 2.34 2.66 9.10
N ASP A 29 1.40 3.50 8.73
CA ASP A 29 1.72 4.69 7.96
C ASP A 29 2.60 5.62 8.78
N LYS A 30 3.57 6.24 8.12
CA LYS A 30 4.51 7.10 8.80
C LYS A 30 5.14 8.04 7.78
N GLY A 31 5.09 9.32 8.06
CA GLY A 31 5.80 10.30 7.25
C GLY A 31 5.14 10.69 5.95
N ILE A 32 4.07 10.02 5.54
CA ILE A 32 3.32 10.39 4.35
C ILE A 32 1.84 10.24 4.68
N SER A 33 1.05 11.22 4.23
CA SER A 33 -0.41 11.17 4.36
C SER A 33 -0.99 11.30 2.97
N VAL A 34 -1.81 10.34 2.55
CA VAL A 34 -2.48 10.44 1.26
C VAL A 34 -3.71 11.31 1.43
N LEU A 35 -3.77 12.40 0.68
CA LEU A 35 -4.84 13.38 0.80
C LEU A 35 -5.98 13.10 -0.17
N SER A 36 -5.67 12.58 -1.35
CA SER A 36 -6.65 12.19 -2.35
C SER A 36 -6.19 10.93 -3.03
N PRO A 37 -7.06 9.98 -3.33
CA PRO A 37 -8.50 9.99 -3.04
C PRO A 37 -8.77 9.80 -1.57
N LYS A 38 -9.94 10.28 -1.12
CA LYS A 38 -10.35 10.16 0.26
C LYS A 38 -11.17 8.88 0.45
N ALA A 39 -11.31 8.48 1.70
CA ALA A 39 -12.15 7.33 2.02
C ALA A 39 -13.55 7.56 1.48
N ASN A 40 -14.11 6.53 0.89
CA ASN A 40 -15.47 6.52 0.35
C ASN A 40 -15.69 7.41 -0.87
N GLU A 41 -14.63 7.94 -1.44
CA GLU A 41 -14.75 8.75 -2.65
C GLU A 41 -15.03 7.82 -3.84
N ILE A 42 -15.74 8.35 -4.85
CA ILE A 42 -15.98 7.62 -6.09
C ILE A 42 -15.13 8.29 -7.17
N VAL A 43 -14.21 7.52 -7.73
CA VAL A 43 -13.30 7.99 -8.75
C VAL A 43 -13.76 7.43 -10.09
N PRO A 44 -14.01 8.26 -11.09
CA PRO A 44 -14.50 7.76 -12.38
C PRO A 44 -13.46 6.91 -13.09
N ALA A 45 -13.85 5.71 -13.48
CA ALA A 45 -12.98 4.81 -14.21
C ALA A 45 -12.65 5.39 -15.58
N GLY A 46 -11.41 5.15 -16.02
CA GLY A 46 -11.01 5.58 -17.36
C GLY A 46 -10.70 7.05 -17.51
N THR A 47 -10.62 7.78 -16.41
CA THR A 47 -10.32 9.21 -16.46
C THR A 47 -8.95 9.48 -15.83
N SER A 48 -8.51 10.73 -15.89
CA SER A 48 -7.31 11.14 -15.17
C SER A 48 -7.74 11.68 -13.82
N TYR A 49 -7.01 11.30 -12.78
CA TYR A 49 -7.31 11.71 -11.42
C TYR A 49 -6.01 12.13 -10.74
N GLU A 50 -6.04 13.23 -10.03
CA GLU A 50 -4.84 13.69 -9.34
C GLU A 50 -4.76 13.06 -7.96
N ILE A 51 -3.75 12.21 -7.79
CA ILE A 51 -3.42 11.68 -6.47
C ILE A 51 -2.60 12.73 -5.75
N ALA A 52 -2.92 12.99 -4.51
CA ALA A 52 -2.21 13.98 -3.72
C ALA A 52 -1.82 13.40 -2.37
N TRP A 53 -0.66 13.78 -1.91
CA TRP A 53 -0.18 13.36 -0.59
C TRP A 53 0.68 14.45 0.02
N LYS A 54 0.96 14.30 1.29
CA LYS A 54 1.83 15.20 2.02
C LYS A 54 2.95 14.37 2.62
N ALA A 55 4.20 14.73 2.35
CA ALA A 55 5.35 14.02 2.86
C ALA A 55 6.03 14.84 3.94
N ASP A 56 6.51 14.17 4.98
CA ASP A 56 7.30 14.80 6.02
C ASP A 56 8.74 14.90 5.52
N VAL A 57 9.02 16.02 4.88
CA VAL A 57 10.33 16.21 4.26
C VAL A 57 11.45 16.32 5.27
N ALA A 58 11.13 16.47 6.54
CA ALA A 58 12.14 16.50 7.59
C ALA A 58 12.52 15.12 8.08
N ALA A 59 11.82 14.08 7.62
CA ALA A 59 12.12 12.72 8.02
C ALA A 59 13.52 12.31 7.56
N PRO A 60 14.32 11.69 8.44
CA PRO A 60 15.70 11.31 8.07
C PRO A 60 15.70 10.33 6.90
N ASP A 61 16.56 10.57 5.95
CA ASP A 61 16.75 9.66 4.81
C ASP A 61 15.51 9.39 4.00
N PHE A 62 14.57 10.33 4.00
CA PHE A 62 13.36 10.18 3.19
C PHE A 62 13.70 10.07 1.70
N GLY A 63 14.68 10.81 1.24
CA GLY A 63 15.04 10.82 -0.16
C GLY A 63 14.20 11.81 -0.94
N GLU A 64 14.30 11.73 -2.27
CA GLU A 64 13.68 12.71 -3.15
C GLU A 64 12.51 12.18 -3.94
N VAL A 65 12.36 10.86 -4.00
CA VAL A 65 11.33 10.25 -4.85
C VAL A 65 10.55 9.21 -4.09
N VAL A 66 9.32 9.00 -4.56
CA VAL A 66 8.41 8.02 -3.98
C VAL A 66 7.90 7.11 -5.07
N THR A 67 7.33 5.97 -4.65
CA THR A 67 6.61 5.06 -5.51
C THR A 67 5.14 5.15 -5.16
N VAL A 68 4.29 5.14 -6.19
CA VAL A 68 2.84 5.19 -6.03
C VAL A 68 2.27 3.86 -6.48
N GLU A 69 1.44 3.26 -5.65
CA GLU A 69 0.83 1.96 -5.93
C GLU A 69 -0.67 1.99 -5.75
N PHE A 70 -1.33 1.07 -6.41
CA PHE A 70 -2.77 0.96 -6.41
C PHE A 70 -3.18 -0.46 -6.04
N SER A 71 -4.20 -0.59 -5.21
CA SER A 71 -4.81 -1.86 -4.88
C SER A 71 -6.29 -1.80 -5.22
N LYS A 72 -6.81 -2.86 -5.81
CA LYS A 72 -8.24 -2.96 -6.08
C LYS A 72 -8.93 -3.97 -5.16
N ASP A 73 -8.20 -4.50 -4.19
CA ASP A 73 -8.70 -5.54 -3.31
C ASP A 73 -8.39 -5.24 -1.85
N ALA A 74 -8.50 -3.98 -1.48
CA ALA A 74 -8.35 -3.49 -0.10
C ALA A 74 -6.94 -3.74 0.46
N GLY A 75 -5.95 -3.74 -0.41
CA GLY A 75 -4.57 -3.88 0.04
C GLY A 75 -4.04 -5.30 0.05
N LYS A 76 -4.81 -6.25 -0.45
CA LYS A 76 -4.33 -7.64 -0.50
C LYS A 76 -3.27 -7.81 -1.58
N SER A 77 -3.38 -7.07 -2.66
CA SER A 77 -2.36 -7.04 -3.69
C SER A 77 -2.19 -5.62 -4.19
N TRP A 78 -1.00 -5.32 -4.70
CA TRP A 78 -0.65 -3.98 -5.13
C TRP A 78 -0.03 -4.00 -6.51
N GLU A 79 -0.40 -3.01 -7.30
CA GLU A 79 0.18 -2.79 -8.63
C GLU A 79 0.88 -1.45 -8.62
N MET A 80 2.08 -1.40 -9.19
CA MET A 80 2.79 -0.14 -9.25
C MET A 80 2.16 0.76 -10.28
N ILE A 81 1.84 2.00 -9.89
CA ILE A 81 1.40 3.02 -10.83
C ILE A 81 2.63 3.68 -11.45
N GLU A 82 3.52 4.16 -10.59
CA GLU A 82 4.71 4.86 -11.06
C GLU A 82 5.75 4.90 -9.96
N GLU A 83 7.03 4.81 -10.36
CA GLU A 83 8.13 5.01 -9.44
C GLU A 83 8.89 6.28 -9.83
N ASN A 84 9.83 6.68 -9.01
CA ASN A 84 10.63 7.90 -9.24
C ASN A 84 9.77 9.16 -9.34
N VAL A 85 8.66 9.16 -8.62
CA VAL A 85 7.78 10.34 -8.57
C VAL A 85 8.34 11.31 -7.54
N SER A 86 8.37 12.60 -7.88
CA SER A 86 8.85 13.61 -6.94
C SER A 86 8.05 13.58 -5.65
N LYS A 87 8.73 13.74 -4.52
CA LYS A 87 8.07 13.78 -3.22
C LYS A 87 7.18 15.00 -3.06
N ALA A 88 7.10 15.85 -4.08
CA ALA A 88 6.33 17.10 -4.00
C ALA A 88 4.86 16.91 -3.70
N GLY A 89 4.30 15.73 -3.97
CA GLY A 89 2.99 15.43 -3.42
C GLY A 89 1.84 15.34 -4.39
N LYS A 90 2.10 15.23 -5.69
CA LYS A 90 1.03 15.10 -6.68
C LYS A 90 1.44 14.19 -7.81
N TYR A 91 0.47 13.43 -8.32
CA TYR A 91 0.68 12.61 -9.50
C TYR A 91 -0.63 12.47 -10.25
N SER A 92 -0.58 12.68 -11.58
CA SER A 92 -1.75 12.50 -12.41
C SER A 92 -1.86 11.03 -12.81
N TRP A 93 -2.87 10.37 -12.31
CA TRP A 93 -3.07 8.94 -12.46
C TRP A 93 -4.13 8.65 -13.51
N LYS A 94 -3.79 7.77 -14.43
CA LYS A 94 -4.79 7.30 -15.39
C LYS A 94 -5.53 6.15 -14.74
N VAL A 95 -6.76 6.41 -14.36
CA VAL A 95 -7.57 5.45 -13.61
C VAL A 95 -7.96 4.30 -14.54
N PRO A 96 -7.71 3.06 -14.15
CA PRO A 96 -8.07 1.93 -15.01
C PRO A 96 -9.58 1.80 -15.15
N LYS A 97 -10.00 1.13 -16.22
CA LYS A 97 -11.43 0.92 -16.48
C LYS A 97 -11.87 -0.33 -15.72
N ILE A 98 -12.03 -0.18 -14.43
CA ILE A 98 -12.44 -1.28 -13.55
C ILE A 98 -13.63 -0.80 -12.72
N ASP A 99 -14.20 -1.74 -11.99
CA ASP A 99 -15.32 -1.46 -11.11
C ASP A 99 -15.03 -2.17 -9.80
N SER A 100 -14.58 -1.42 -8.81
CA SER A 100 -14.23 -1.99 -7.52
C SER A 100 -14.52 -1.01 -6.40
N THR A 101 -15.13 -1.50 -5.34
CA THR A 101 -15.41 -0.71 -4.14
C THR A 101 -14.31 -0.86 -3.09
N GLN A 102 -13.22 -1.55 -3.42
CA GLN A 102 -12.18 -1.87 -2.46
C GLN A 102 -10.81 -1.35 -2.90
N CYS A 103 -10.79 -0.11 -3.37
CA CYS A 103 -9.56 0.47 -3.91
C CYS A 103 -8.79 1.23 -2.85
N LYS A 104 -7.47 1.21 -2.97
CA LYS A 104 -6.58 1.98 -2.12
C LYS A 104 -5.39 2.48 -2.92
N ILE A 105 -4.84 3.60 -2.49
CA ILE A 105 -3.58 4.13 -3.01
C ILE A 105 -2.56 4.08 -1.89
N ARG A 106 -1.34 3.72 -2.23
CA ARG A 106 -0.24 3.72 -1.28
C ARG A 106 0.94 4.47 -1.89
N VAL A 107 1.56 5.34 -1.10
CA VAL A 107 2.73 6.09 -1.51
C VAL A 107 3.83 5.78 -0.51
N PHE A 108 5.03 5.47 -0.98
CA PHE A 108 6.12 5.22 -0.05
C PHE A 108 7.45 5.73 -0.62
N SER A 109 8.36 6.08 0.28
CA SER A 109 9.70 6.53 -0.10
C SER A 109 10.46 5.37 -0.71
N GLN A 110 11.08 5.61 -1.86
CA GLN A 110 11.90 4.58 -2.48
C GLN A 110 13.17 4.29 -1.68
N ARG A 111 13.62 5.28 -0.93
CA ARG A 111 14.82 5.11 -0.13
C ARG A 111 14.55 4.39 1.17
N ARG A 112 13.43 4.72 1.80
CA ARG A 112 13.04 4.14 3.09
C ARG A 112 11.56 3.80 3.06
N ALA A 113 11.26 2.59 2.65
CA ALA A 113 9.86 2.18 2.47
C ALA A 113 9.02 2.21 3.75
N GLU A 114 9.67 2.36 4.90
CA GLU A 114 8.92 2.54 6.15
C GLU A 114 8.19 3.88 6.18
N TYR A 115 8.65 4.86 5.40
CA TYR A 115 7.90 6.11 5.25
C TYR A 115 6.86 5.87 4.17
N ARG A 116 5.63 5.71 4.61
CA ARG A 116 4.53 5.35 3.72
C ARG A 116 3.23 5.96 4.17
N GLY A 117 2.33 6.14 3.24
CA GLY A 117 0.97 6.56 3.51
C GLY A 117 0.02 5.77 2.65
N THR A 118 -1.13 5.43 3.18
CA THR A 118 -2.14 4.65 2.49
C THR A 118 -3.46 5.41 2.56
N SER A 119 -4.18 5.45 1.45
CA SER A 119 -5.50 6.08 1.44
C SER A 119 -6.50 5.22 2.18
N GLY A 120 -7.65 5.78 2.52
CA GLY A 120 -8.79 4.97 2.92
C GLY A 120 -9.34 4.23 1.71
N VAL A 121 -10.30 3.37 1.94
CA VAL A 121 -10.93 2.60 0.86
C VAL A 121 -11.82 3.53 0.04
N PHE A 122 -11.69 3.50 -1.28
CA PHE A 122 -12.52 4.27 -2.18
C PHE A 122 -13.00 3.38 -3.31
N THR A 123 -13.85 3.92 -4.16
CA THR A 123 -14.46 3.18 -5.25
C THR A 123 -13.99 3.71 -6.58
N VAL A 124 -13.75 2.82 -7.53
CA VAL A 124 -13.56 3.16 -8.94
C VAL A 124 -14.70 2.54 -9.72
N LYS A 125 -15.42 3.33 -10.47
CA LYS A 125 -16.48 2.79 -11.33
C LYS A 125 -16.88 3.77 -12.42
#